data_871cd3ea7d0e470819246ec76c850fb6
#
_entry.id   871cd3ea7d0e470819246ec76c850fb6
#
_cell.length_a   1.000
_cell.length_b   1.000
_cell.length_c   1.000
_cell.angle_alpha   90.00
_cell.angle_beta   90.00
_cell.angle_gamma   90.00
#
_symmetry.space_group_name_H-M   'P 1'
#
loop_
_entity.id
_entity.type
_entity.pdbx_description
1 polymer ?
#
loop_
_entity_poly.entity_id
_entity_poly.type
_entity_poly.pdbx_seq_one_letter_code
_entity_poly.pdbx_strand_id
1 'polypeptide(L)'
;MSEPVGSADHLTVLVVGGPTAVLDIGGLRLLTDPTFSPAGAHETTPGRPLTKTEDPAVSLESLGRIDAVLLSHDQHADNLDPAGYAVVAAAPLTLTTPAAAVRLGGTAQGLQNW
;
A
#
# COMPACT_ATOMS: atom_id res chain seq x y z
N MET A 1 1.86 21.64 24.67
CA MET A 1 1.35 21.25 24.22
C MET A 1 1.35 20.80 23.91
N SER A 2 1.29 20.73 23.90
CA SER A 2 0.93 20.19 23.47
C SER A 2 0.80 19.62 22.86
N GLU A 3 0.90 19.44 22.65
CA GLU A 3 0.48 18.93 22.04
C GLU A 3 0.26 18.29 21.75
N PRO A 4 0.46 18.21 21.66
CA PRO A 4 -0.03 17.56 21.24
C PRO A 4 -0.55 16.94 21.03
N VAL A 5 -0.19 16.53 21.43
CA VAL A 5 -1.02 15.97 21.05
C VAL A 5 -1.58 15.82 20.08
N GLY A 6 -1.56 16.18 20.12
CA GLY A 6 -2.15 16.50 18.89
C GLY A 6 -2.03 15.51 17.82
N SER A 7 -1.12 14.60 17.87
CA SER A 7 -0.97 13.59 16.83
C SER A 7 -2.24 12.73 16.65
N ALA A 8 -3.04 12.57 17.70
CA ALA A 8 -4.29 11.82 17.61
C ALA A 8 -5.33 12.52 16.73
N ASP A 9 -5.21 13.84 16.59
CA ASP A 9 -6.14 14.66 15.82
C ASP A 9 -5.65 14.96 14.42
N HIS A 10 -4.43 14.55 14.09
CA HIS A 10 -3.82 14.88 12.81
C HIS A 10 -3.80 13.69 11.87
N LEU A 11 -4.14 13.97 10.63
CA LEU A 11 -3.91 13.06 9.52
C LEU A 11 -2.85 13.66 8.63
N THR A 12 -1.74 12.96 8.45
CA THR A 12 -0.71 13.34 7.51
C THR A 12 -0.76 12.41 6.32
N VAL A 13 -0.77 12.96 5.11
CA VAL A 13 -0.80 12.19 3.87
C VAL A 13 0.44 12.51 3.06
N LEU A 14 1.21 11.48 2.72
CA LEU A 14 2.33 11.60 1.79
C LEU A 14 1.99 10.80 0.54
N VAL A 15 1.86 11.49 -0.60
CA VAL A 15 1.59 10.82 -1.87
C VAL A 15 2.92 10.30 -2.43
N VAL A 16 3.00 8.99 -2.62
CA VAL A 16 4.20 8.32 -3.17
C VAL A 16 4.14 8.29 -4.69
N GLY A 17 2.98 8.01 -5.25
CA GLY A 17 2.76 7.98 -6.70
C GLY A 17 1.53 7.17 -7.03
N GLY A 18 0.75 7.61 -8.03
CA GLY A 18 -0.48 6.94 -8.42
C GLY A 18 -1.39 6.73 -7.20
N PRO A 19 -1.83 5.49 -6.95
CA PRO A 19 -2.72 5.20 -5.82
C PRO A 19 -2.00 5.03 -4.49
N THR A 20 -0.66 5.13 -4.49
CA THR A 20 0.14 4.83 -3.31
C THR A 20 0.31 6.07 -2.45
N ALA A 21 -0.14 5.99 -1.20
CA ALA A 21 0.00 7.06 -0.23
C ALA A 21 0.28 6.48 1.15
N VAL A 22 1.00 7.24 1.95
CA VAL A 22 1.24 6.93 3.35
C VAL A 22 0.32 7.80 4.18
N LEU A 23 -0.45 7.17 5.07
CA LEU A 23 -1.38 7.85 5.96
C LEU A 23 -0.89 7.66 7.39
N ASP A 24 -0.55 8.76 8.06
CA ASP A 24 -0.20 8.72 9.48
C ASP A 24 -1.41 9.23 10.28
N ILE A 25 -2.02 8.36 11.05
CA ILE A 25 -3.24 8.64 11.82
C ILE A 25 -3.07 8.07 13.22
N GLY A 26 -3.11 8.95 14.22
CA GLY A 26 -3.13 8.50 15.62
C GLY A 26 -1.98 7.56 16.00
N GLY A 27 -0.80 7.80 15.45
CA GLY A 27 0.37 6.96 15.73
C GLY A 27 0.47 5.71 14.87
N LEU A 28 -0.52 5.46 13.98
CA LEU A 28 -0.49 4.35 13.04
C LEU A 28 -0.04 4.85 11.68
N ARG A 29 0.75 4.03 10.98
CA ARG A 29 1.15 4.29 9.61
C ARG A 29 0.50 3.26 8.69
N LEU A 30 -0.36 3.75 7.80
CA LEU A 30 -1.09 2.94 6.82
C LEU A 30 -0.54 3.24 5.43
N LEU A 31 -0.50 2.23 4.58
CA LEU A 31 0.00 2.36 3.22
C LEU A 31 -1.08 1.89 2.25
N THR A 32 -1.45 2.74 1.30
CA THR A 32 -2.46 2.37 0.30
C THR A 32 -1.81 1.82 -0.95
N ASP A 33 -2.41 0.79 -1.55
CA ASP A 33 -2.07 0.23 -2.88
C ASP A 33 -0.57 0.38 -3.21
N PRO A 34 0.31 -0.45 -2.62
CA PRO A 34 1.75 -0.23 -2.72
C PRO A 34 2.30 -0.48 -4.12
N THR A 35 2.94 0.56 -4.69
CA THR A 35 3.58 0.52 -6.00
C THR A 35 4.97 1.15 -5.89
N PHE A 36 5.94 0.36 -5.43
CA PHE A 36 7.30 0.83 -5.17
C PHE A 36 8.33 0.35 -6.20
N SER A 37 7.90 -0.36 -7.25
CA SER A 37 8.80 -0.74 -8.32
C SER A 37 9.25 0.49 -9.10
N PRO A 38 10.45 0.46 -9.71
CA PRO A 38 10.92 1.60 -10.50
C PRO A 38 10.08 1.79 -11.76
N ALA A 39 10.26 2.94 -12.42
CA ALA A 39 9.65 3.20 -13.71
C ALA A 39 9.99 2.08 -14.70
N GLY A 40 9.08 1.77 -15.58
CA GLY A 40 9.25 0.70 -16.56
C GLY A 40 7.98 -0.13 -16.70
N ALA A 41 8.08 -1.21 -17.48
CA ALA A 41 6.96 -2.12 -17.71
C ALA A 41 6.92 -3.17 -16.61
N HIS A 42 5.73 -3.39 -16.05
CA HIS A 42 5.50 -4.37 -14.99
C HIS A 42 4.25 -5.18 -15.30
N GLU A 43 4.32 -6.48 -15.01
CA GLU A 43 3.20 -7.38 -15.26
C GLU A 43 2.96 -8.22 -14.01
N THR A 44 1.88 -7.92 -13.27
CA THR A 44 1.48 -8.71 -12.11
C THR A 44 0.30 -9.64 -12.44
N THR A 45 -0.45 -9.29 -13.49
CA THR A 45 -1.48 -10.15 -14.06
C THR A 45 -1.00 -10.61 -15.42
N PRO A 46 -0.85 -11.93 -15.67
CA PRO A 46 -0.34 -12.41 -16.95
C PRO A 46 -1.09 -11.83 -18.13
N GLY A 47 -0.36 -11.38 -19.15
CA GLY A 47 -0.92 -10.80 -20.35
C GLY A 47 -1.38 -9.34 -20.20
N ARG A 48 -1.13 -8.72 -19.04
CA ARG A 48 -1.55 -7.34 -18.79
C ARG A 48 -0.39 -6.49 -18.28
N PRO A 49 0.62 -6.22 -19.10
CA PRO A 49 1.72 -5.35 -18.68
C PRO A 49 1.25 -3.91 -18.62
N LEU A 50 1.75 -3.19 -17.61
CA LEU A 50 1.52 -1.76 -17.46
C LEU A 50 2.86 -1.06 -17.43
N THR A 51 2.94 0.11 -18.04
CA THR A 51 4.15 0.92 -18.05
C THR A 51 4.04 2.00 -16.98
N LYS A 52 4.96 1.97 -16.04
CA LYS A 52 5.06 2.99 -14.99
C LYS A 52 5.96 4.11 -15.50
N THR A 53 5.47 5.35 -15.46
CA THR A 53 6.17 6.49 -16.06
C THR A 53 7.14 7.18 -15.14
N GLU A 54 7.00 7.00 -13.82
CA GLU A 54 7.84 7.66 -12.83
C GLU A 54 8.23 6.69 -11.73
N ASP A 55 9.39 6.92 -11.12
CA ASP A 55 9.79 6.22 -9.91
C ASP A 55 8.93 6.68 -8.74
N PRO A 56 8.81 5.87 -7.67
CA PRO A 56 8.14 6.33 -6.44
C PRO A 56 8.82 7.58 -5.90
N ALA A 57 8.04 8.50 -5.35
CA ALA A 57 8.57 9.74 -4.79
C ALA A 57 9.51 9.49 -3.61
N VAL A 58 9.30 8.39 -2.88
CA VAL A 58 10.16 7.98 -1.76
C VAL A 58 10.38 6.48 -1.87
N SER A 59 11.48 5.99 -1.28
CA SER A 59 11.74 4.56 -1.24
C SER A 59 10.96 3.91 -0.11
N LEU A 60 10.68 2.62 -0.25
CA LEU A 60 10.02 1.86 0.80
C LEU A 60 10.84 1.89 2.10
N GLU A 61 12.16 1.77 1.98
CA GLU A 61 13.05 1.77 3.14
C GLU A 61 12.95 3.06 3.95
N SER A 62 12.67 4.18 3.29
CA SER A 62 12.55 5.48 3.96
C SER A 62 11.30 5.59 4.83
N LEU A 63 10.32 4.73 4.62
CA LEU A 63 9.06 4.78 5.37
C LEU A 63 9.16 4.11 6.73
N GLY A 64 10.10 3.20 6.92
CA GLY A 64 10.23 2.45 8.15
C GLY A 64 9.04 1.53 8.38
N ARG A 65 8.53 1.50 9.60
CA ARG A 65 7.46 0.59 9.99
C ARG A 65 6.14 0.96 9.33
N ILE A 66 5.48 -0.04 8.77
CA ILE A 66 4.11 0.06 8.25
C ILE A 66 3.23 -0.80 9.14
N ASP A 67 2.15 -0.24 9.68
CA ASP A 67 1.25 -0.97 10.57
C ASP A 67 0.22 -1.78 9.79
N ALA A 68 -0.25 -1.27 8.67
CA ALA A 68 -1.18 -2.00 7.82
C ALA A 68 -1.15 -1.48 6.40
N VAL A 69 -1.49 -2.34 5.46
CA VAL A 69 -1.70 -2.00 4.05
C VAL A 69 -3.19 -1.99 3.79
N LEU A 70 -3.67 -0.96 3.09
CA LEU A 70 -5.03 -0.89 2.59
C LEU A 70 -4.96 -1.10 1.08
N LEU A 71 -5.45 -2.24 0.62
CA LEU A 71 -5.33 -2.66 -0.77
C LEU A 71 -6.70 -2.73 -1.42
N SER A 72 -6.92 -1.92 -2.46
CA SER A 72 -8.22 -1.87 -3.13
C SER A 72 -8.50 -3.15 -3.91
N HIS A 73 -7.49 -3.67 -4.61
CA HIS A 73 -7.55 -4.94 -5.33
C HIS A 73 -6.13 -5.37 -5.70
N ASP A 74 -5.96 -6.60 -6.16
CA ASP A 74 -4.64 -7.17 -6.41
C ASP A 74 -4.36 -7.49 -7.89
N GLN A 75 -5.23 -7.06 -8.80
CA GLN A 75 -5.24 -7.59 -10.16
C GLN A 75 -4.50 -6.74 -11.19
N HIS A 76 -4.07 -5.53 -10.84
CA HIS A 76 -3.40 -4.64 -11.78
C HIS A 76 -2.10 -4.10 -11.20
N ALA A 77 -1.08 -3.96 -12.05
CA ALA A 77 0.22 -3.47 -11.61
C ALA A 77 0.21 -1.99 -11.25
N ASP A 78 -0.82 -1.25 -11.63
CA ASP A 78 -0.94 0.16 -11.27
C ASP A 78 -1.43 0.38 -9.83
N ASN A 79 -1.87 -0.68 -9.14
CA ASN A 79 -2.25 -0.59 -7.74
C ASN A 79 -1.50 -1.59 -6.85
N LEU A 80 -0.85 -2.58 -7.43
CA LEU A 80 -0.02 -3.55 -6.70
C LEU A 80 1.03 -4.07 -7.68
N ASP A 81 2.22 -3.49 -7.62
CA ASP A 81 3.31 -3.89 -8.51
C ASP A 81 4.20 -4.95 -7.83
N PRO A 82 5.23 -5.47 -8.52
CA PRO A 82 6.07 -6.51 -7.94
C PRO A 82 6.66 -6.15 -6.58
N ALA A 83 7.15 -4.91 -6.41
CA ALA A 83 7.65 -4.48 -5.10
C ALA A 83 6.52 -4.40 -4.08
N GLY A 84 5.31 -4.05 -4.51
CA GLY A 84 4.13 -4.00 -3.65
C GLY A 84 3.75 -5.37 -3.09
N TYR A 85 3.88 -6.42 -3.87
CA TYR A 85 3.63 -7.78 -3.38
C TYR A 85 4.55 -8.12 -2.21
N ALA A 86 5.82 -7.71 -2.29
CA ALA A 86 6.76 -7.95 -1.19
C ALA A 86 6.35 -7.17 0.07
N VAL A 87 5.83 -5.97 -0.10
CA VAL A 87 5.33 -5.16 1.03
C VAL A 87 4.15 -5.86 1.70
N VAL A 88 3.18 -6.33 0.91
CA VAL A 88 2.01 -7.04 1.44
C VAL A 88 2.44 -8.31 2.18
N ALA A 89 3.39 -9.05 1.63
CA ALA A 89 3.87 -10.28 2.25
C ALA A 89 4.54 -10.02 3.61
N ALA A 90 5.19 -8.86 3.76
CA ALA A 90 5.90 -8.51 4.99
C ALA A 90 5.03 -7.73 5.99
N ALA A 91 3.91 -7.15 5.56
CA ALA A 91 3.08 -6.32 6.43
C ALA A 91 2.39 -7.16 7.51
N PRO A 92 2.25 -6.61 8.74
CA PRO A 92 1.56 -7.34 9.80
C PRO A 92 0.07 -7.51 9.53
N LEU A 93 -0.51 -6.67 8.67
CA LEU A 93 -1.92 -6.72 8.32
C LEU A 93 -2.14 -6.08 6.96
N THR A 94 -2.93 -6.71 6.10
CA THR A 94 -3.41 -6.11 4.87
C THR A 94 -4.93 -6.23 4.85
N LEU A 95 -5.63 -5.10 4.72
CA LEU A 95 -7.08 -5.07 4.59
C LEU A 95 -7.42 -4.88 3.12
N THR A 96 -8.24 -5.75 2.58
CA THR A 96 -8.53 -5.77 1.14
C THR A 96 -9.92 -6.38 0.88
N THR A 97 -10.21 -6.66 -0.38
CA THR A 97 -11.46 -7.35 -0.73
C THR A 97 -11.37 -8.83 -0.33
N PRO A 98 -12.51 -9.50 -0.10
CA PRO A 98 -12.48 -10.93 0.18
C PRO A 98 -11.78 -11.75 -0.89
N ALA A 99 -11.99 -11.42 -2.16
CA ALA A 99 -11.37 -12.15 -3.27
C ALA A 99 -9.85 -11.99 -3.28
N ALA A 100 -9.37 -10.77 -3.07
CA ALA A 100 -7.93 -10.51 -3.02
C ALA A 100 -7.29 -11.20 -1.82
N ALA A 101 -7.97 -11.22 -0.68
CA ALA A 101 -7.46 -11.88 0.52
C ALA A 101 -7.24 -13.37 0.29
N VAL A 102 -8.16 -14.01 -0.43
CA VAL A 102 -8.02 -15.44 -0.76
C VAL A 102 -6.79 -15.67 -1.63
N ARG A 103 -6.58 -14.82 -2.65
CA ARG A 103 -5.43 -14.97 -3.54
C ARG A 103 -4.10 -14.69 -2.86
N LEU A 104 -4.07 -13.68 -1.99
CA LEU A 104 -2.84 -13.25 -1.33
C LEU A 104 -2.47 -14.14 -0.15
N GLY A 105 -3.45 -14.57 0.64
CA GLY A 105 -3.20 -15.36 1.83
C GLY A 105 -2.44 -14.59 2.90
N GLY A 106 -1.68 -15.28 3.73
CA GLY A 106 -0.84 -14.66 4.75
C GLY A 106 -1.64 -13.81 5.74
N THR A 107 -1.23 -12.54 5.90
CA THR A 107 -1.89 -11.61 6.83
C THR A 107 -3.02 -10.81 6.18
N ALA A 108 -3.37 -11.11 4.93
CA ALA A 108 -4.44 -10.39 4.24
C ALA A 108 -5.81 -10.81 4.79
N GLN A 109 -6.65 -9.82 5.03
CA GLN A 109 -8.03 -10.03 5.51
C GLN A 109 -8.99 -9.31 4.61
N GLY A 110 -10.03 -10.02 4.18
CA GLY A 110 -11.09 -9.44 3.36
C GLY A 110 -12.09 -8.69 4.21
N LEU A 111 -12.48 -7.51 3.74
CA LEU A 111 -13.49 -6.70 4.39
C LEU A 111 -14.84 -6.97 3.72
N GLN A 112 -15.85 -7.23 4.54
CA GLN A 112 -17.19 -7.48 4.05
C GLN A 112 -17.93 -6.15 3.86
N ASN A 113 -18.87 -6.13 2.92
CA ASN A 113 -19.81 -5.03 2.82
C ASN A 113 -20.77 -5.09 4.01
N TRP A 114 -21.23 -3.95 4.46
CA TRP A 114 -22.27 -3.91 5.48
C TRP A 114 -23.66 -3.91 4.90
#